data_c603fc0a2b48da5157d87b3aa7b9ebcb
#
_entry.id   c603fc0a2b48da5157d87b3aa7b9ebcb
#
_cell.length_a   1.000
_cell.length_b   1.000
_cell.length_c   1.000
_cell.angle_alpha   90.00
_cell.angle_beta   90.00
_cell.angle_gamma   90.00
#
_symmetry.space_group_name_H-M   'P 1'
#
loop_
_entity.id
_entity.type
_entity.pdbx_description
1 polymer ?
#
loop_
_entity_poly.entity_id
_entity_poly.type
_entity_poly.pdbx_seq_one_letter_code
_entity_poly.pdbx_strand_id
1 'polypeptide(L)'
;MKFSCEKLLLQNAVNTASRAVAAKSSIPALEGLLLTCGGESLTVSGYNMQTGIRTKFTAEVEESGELVVNARLIGEILRRLPDDVVTFTANDKFLIHLTCGDADFDIMGLSAADFPELPEVEEKYAVQIAEKTLKSMIQQTSFAVSTNEARPVHMGSLFEVSAEGLTVVSVDGFRLALRKEALEKIEGGAFSFVAPGTALNEVERICEEIDEVVTITLGQRHILFEVGETELICRRLEGEFLDYKNAIPRRNPINVVVDTKTMLQSLERVRVVISEKLKSPVRCQFGEDKVTMSAKTANGDAKDVCRIAGDGQGLEIGFNNRYLMDALRYAPADTVRMELNTGISPAIIVPVEGEENFLYMVLPVRLKAN
;
A
#
# COMPACT_ATOMS: atom_id res chain seq x y z
N MET A 1 27.33 8.02 23.74
CA MET A 1 26.08 7.24 23.49
C MET A 1 26.34 5.79 23.83
N LYS A 2 25.58 5.20 24.76
CA LYS A 2 25.70 3.79 25.10
C LYS A 2 24.33 3.22 25.49
N PHE A 3 23.95 2.09 24.89
CA PHE A 3 22.73 1.36 25.21
C PHE A 3 22.86 -0.14 24.96
N SER A 4 21.96 -0.91 25.56
CA SER A 4 21.79 -2.35 25.32
C SER A 4 20.33 -2.68 25.08
N CYS A 5 20.06 -3.62 24.18
CA CYS A 5 18.70 -4.08 23.87
C CYS A 5 18.72 -5.48 23.25
N GLU A 6 17.57 -6.14 23.22
CA GLU A 6 17.41 -7.38 22.47
C GLU A 6 17.65 -7.14 20.97
N LYS A 7 18.45 -8.01 20.35
CA LYS A 7 18.76 -7.95 18.90
C LYS A 7 17.52 -7.89 18.03
N LEU A 8 16.47 -8.64 18.38
CA LEU A 8 15.25 -8.70 17.58
C LEU A 8 14.51 -7.35 17.54
N LEU A 9 14.44 -6.62 18.67
CA LEU A 9 13.84 -5.30 18.73
C LEU A 9 14.58 -4.30 17.85
N LEU A 10 15.92 -4.25 17.96
CA LEU A 10 16.75 -3.38 17.14
C LEU A 10 16.65 -3.74 15.65
N GLN A 11 16.66 -5.03 15.32
CA GLN A 11 16.54 -5.50 13.95
C GLN A 11 15.18 -5.12 13.31
N ASN A 12 14.09 -5.27 14.04
CA ASN A 12 12.76 -4.88 13.58
C ASN A 12 12.67 -3.36 13.36
N ALA A 13 13.15 -2.56 14.30
CA ALA A 13 13.17 -1.11 14.18
C ALA A 13 14.03 -0.64 12.99
N VAL A 14 15.24 -1.21 12.83
CA VAL A 14 16.12 -0.94 11.68
C VAL A 14 15.47 -1.35 10.36
N ASN A 15 14.86 -2.51 10.29
CA ASN A 15 14.16 -2.97 9.07
C ASN A 15 12.97 -2.05 8.71
N THR A 16 12.21 -1.60 9.70
CA THR A 16 11.06 -0.73 9.51
C THR A 16 11.49 0.65 9.05
N ALA A 17 12.38 1.31 9.78
CA ALA A 17 12.85 2.65 9.44
C ALA A 17 13.67 2.69 8.13
N SER A 18 14.38 1.61 7.78
CA SER A 18 15.15 1.51 6.51
C SER A 18 14.30 1.64 5.26
N ARG A 19 12.99 1.42 5.34
CA ARG A 19 12.05 1.57 4.22
C ARG A 19 11.87 3.02 3.79
N ALA A 20 12.17 3.98 4.68
CA ALA A 20 12.16 5.41 4.37
C ALA A 20 13.56 5.98 4.10
N VAL A 21 14.59 5.15 4.01
CA VAL A 21 15.96 5.60 3.71
C VAL A 21 16.12 5.86 2.21
N ALA A 22 16.83 6.92 1.83
CA ALA A 22 17.13 7.23 0.44
C ALA A 22 18.14 6.22 -0.13
N ALA A 23 17.85 5.67 -1.31
CA ALA A 23 18.78 4.74 -1.98
C ALA A 23 20.10 5.43 -2.42
N LYS A 24 20.01 6.69 -2.81
CA LYS A 24 21.12 7.62 -3.09
C LYS A 24 20.67 9.03 -2.77
N SER A 25 21.52 9.81 -2.11
CA SER A 25 21.24 11.19 -1.77
C SER A 25 22.48 12.08 -1.88
N SER A 26 22.27 13.36 -2.17
CA SER A 26 23.31 14.39 -2.03
C SER A 26 23.65 14.69 -0.56
N ILE A 27 22.77 14.27 0.36
CA ILE A 27 22.96 14.34 1.81
C ILE A 27 23.27 12.92 2.30
N PRO A 28 24.54 12.58 2.63
CA PRO A 28 24.93 11.21 3.00
C PRO A 28 24.16 10.67 4.21
N ALA A 29 23.77 11.53 5.15
CA ALA A 29 23.00 11.14 6.33
C ALA A 29 21.65 10.47 5.97
N LEU A 30 21.01 10.85 4.85
CA LEU A 30 19.75 10.24 4.38
C LEU A 30 19.91 8.82 3.83
N GLU A 31 21.13 8.34 3.58
CA GLU A 31 21.44 6.93 3.29
C GLU A 31 21.62 6.11 4.58
N GLY A 32 21.48 6.75 5.73
CA GLY A 32 21.59 6.17 7.06
C GLY A 32 20.29 6.24 7.85
N LEU A 33 20.37 5.69 9.05
CA LEU A 33 19.34 5.74 10.08
C LEU A 33 19.83 6.63 11.22
N LEU A 34 19.03 7.58 11.65
CA LEU A 34 19.25 8.32 12.86
C LEU A 34 18.86 7.45 14.06
N LEU A 35 19.80 7.18 14.94
CA LEU A 35 19.58 6.53 16.22
C LEU A 35 19.59 7.61 17.29
N THR A 36 18.53 7.69 18.09
CA THR A 36 18.43 8.61 19.24
C THR A 36 18.09 7.82 20.49
N CYS A 37 18.97 7.75 21.47
CA CYS A 37 18.69 7.09 22.73
C CYS A 37 18.66 8.09 23.89
N GLY A 38 17.68 7.87 24.78
CA GLY A 38 17.49 8.71 25.97
C GLY A 38 16.39 8.16 26.88
N GLY A 39 16.51 8.41 28.17
CA GLY A 39 15.65 7.76 29.15
C GLY A 39 15.78 6.25 29.12
N GLU A 40 14.72 5.52 28.86
CA GLU A 40 14.70 4.06 28.76
C GLU A 40 14.31 3.59 27.34
N SER A 41 14.63 4.38 26.33
CA SER A 41 14.19 4.08 24.96
C SER A 41 15.23 4.42 23.90
N LEU A 42 15.14 3.69 22.78
CA LEU A 42 15.82 3.97 21.53
C LEU A 42 14.78 4.28 20.45
N THR A 43 15.00 5.36 19.72
CA THR A 43 14.26 5.71 18.51
C THR A 43 15.14 5.53 17.29
N VAL A 44 14.64 4.82 16.27
CA VAL A 44 15.30 4.63 14.98
C VAL A 44 14.49 5.36 13.92
N SER A 45 15.12 6.28 13.21
CA SER A 45 14.45 7.11 12.18
C SER A 45 15.13 6.98 10.83
N GLY A 46 14.33 6.79 9.79
CA GLY A 46 14.72 6.87 8.38
C GLY A 46 13.96 8.00 7.69
N TYR A 47 14.58 8.71 6.75
CA TYR A 47 13.95 9.80 6.02
C TYR A 47 14.54 9.95 4.61
N ASN A 48 13.67 10.19 3.62
CA ASN A 48 14.08 10.43 2.23
C ASN A 48 13.54 11.75 1.65
N MET A 49 13.21 12.70 2.50
CA MET A 49 12.61 14.01 2.18
C MET A 49 11.15 13.96 1.71
N GLN A 50 10.59 12.80 1.44
CA GLN A 50 9.17 12.61 1.07
C GLN A 50 8.41 11.80 2.11
N THR A 51 9.06 10.75 2.63
CA THR A 51 8.51 9.87 3.66
C THR A 51 9.55 9.71 4.75
N GLY A 52 9.12 9.86 6.00
CA GLY A 52 9.88 9.55 7.20
C GLY A 52 9.20 8.42 7.96
N ILE A 53 9.99 7.52 8.50
CA ILE A 53 9.52 6.48 9.42
C ILE A 53 10.39 6.55 10.65
N ARG A 54 9.76 6.64 11.81
CA ARG A 54 10.44 6.50 13.09
C ARG A 54 9.72 5.47 13.94
N THR A 55 10.50 4.63 14.62
CA THR A 55 9.96 3.64 15.54
C THR A 55 10.75 3.67 16.84
N LYS A 56 10.03 3.54 17.95
CA LYS A 56 10.57 3.63 19.29
C LYS A 56 10.38 2.31 19.99
N PHE A 57 11.34 1.93 20.83
CA PHE A 57 11.23 0.75 21.68
C PHE A 57 12.08 0.91 22.94
N THR A 58 11.80 0.08 23.95
CA THR A 58 12.52 0.09 25.24
C THR A 58 13.93 -0.44 25.08
N ALA A 59 14.91 0.28 25.62
CA ALA A 59 16.33 -0.11 25.69
C ALA A 59 16.93 0.33 27.00
N GLU A 60 17.93 -0.41 27.49
CA GLU A 60 18.74 0.02 28.62
C GLU A 60 19.75 1.07 28.16
N VAL A 61 19.52 2.32 28.54
CA VAL A 61 20.33 3.46 28.13
C VAL A 61 21.26 3.86 29.28
N GLU A 62 22.56 3.66 29.10
CA GLU A 62 23.59 4.11 30.05
C GLU A 62 24.05 5.55 29.76
N GLU A 63 24.21 5.90 28.47
CA GLU A 63 24.57 7.23 28.01
C GLU A 63 23.70 7.66 26.86
N SER A 64 22.93 8.74 27.07
CA SER A 64 22.11 9.34 26.01
C SER A 64 22.94 9.88 24.87
N GLY A 65 22.37 9.96 23.69
CA GLY A 65 23.05 10.51 22.53
C GLY A 65 22.33 10.21 21.22
N GLU A 66 22.88 10.72 20.15
CA GLU A 66 22.36 10.53 18.80
C GLU A 66 23.48 10.44 17.77
N LEU A 67 23.28 9.65 16.75
CA LEU A 67 24.17 9.54 15.59
C LEU A 67 23.45 8.89 14.42
N VAL A 68 24.04 9.01 13.23
CA VAL A 68 23.57 8.32 12.03
C VAL A 68 24.46 7.11 11.74
N VAL A 69 23.82 5.97 11.49
CA VAL A 69 24.49 4.73 11.05
C VAL A 69 24.04 4.36 9.64
N ASN A 70 24.95 3.84 8.82
CA ASN A 70 24.58 3.38 7.48
C ASN A 70 23.53 2.28 7.56
N ALA A 71 22.35 2.52 6.96
CA ALA A 71 21.18 1.64 7.07
C ALA A 71 21.44 0.22 6.53
N ARG A 72 22.12 0.13 5.38
CA ARG A 72 22.44 -1.15 4.77
C ARG A 72 23.43 -1.95 5.64
N LEU A 73 24.46 -1.29 6.12
CA LEU A 73 25.51 -1.95 6.92
C LEU A 73 24.95 -2.48 8.24
N ILE A 74 24.25 -1.64 9.01
CA ILE A 74 23.67 -2.09 10.29
C ILE A 74 22.62 -3.19 10.08
N GLY A 75 21.79 -3.11 9.05
CA GLY A 75 20.82 -4.15 8.71
C GLY A 75 21.49 -5.48 8.33
N GLU A 76 22.60 -5.44 7.60
CA GLU A 76 23.39 -6.64 7.27
C GLU A 76 24.07 -7.28 8.50
N ILE A 77 24.57 -6.46 9.41
CA ILE A 77 25.14 -6.93 10.68
C ILE A 77 24.06 -7.60 11.52
N LEU A 78 22.98 -6.90 11.83
CA LEU A 78 21.91 -7.40 12.70
C LEU A 78 21.28 -8.70 12.17
N ARG A 79 21.20 -8.87 10.85
CA ARG A 79 20.68 -10.10 10.25
C ARG A 79 21.54 -11.33 10.52
N ARG A 80 22.83 -11.16 10.78
CA ARG A 80 23.82 -12.22 10.98
C ARG A 80 24.20 -12.45 12.45
N LEU A 81 23.83 -11.53 13.34
CA LEU A 81 24.07 -11.68 14.76
C LEU A 81 23.22 -12.82 15.36
N PRO A 82 23.72 -13.47 16.42
CA PRO A 82 22.91 -14.41 17.21
C PRO A 82 21.73 -13.69 17.88
N ASP A 83 20.73 -14.44 18.30
CA ASP A 83 19.60 -13.91 19.07
C ASP A 83 20.02 -13.71 20.54
N ASP A 84 20.61 -12.58 20.84
CA ASP A 84 21.13 -12.21 22.15
C ASP A 84 21.03 -10.68 22.33
N VAL A 85 21.51 -10.19 23.46
CA VAL A 85 21.58 -8.74 23.76
C VAL A 85 22.66 -8.09 22.88
N VAL A 86 22.29 -7.03 22.21
CA VAL A 86 23.20 -6.14 21.49
C VAL A 86 23.61 -5.01 22.43
N THR A 87 24.89 -4.82 22.62
CA THR A 87 25.45 -3.62 23.25
C THR A 87 26.04 -2.72 22.19
N PHE A 88 25.63 -1.46 22.21
CA PHE A 88 26.04 -0.45 21.27
C PHE A 88 26.69 0.72 21.99
N THR A 89 27.91 1.04 21.63
CA THR A 89 28.63 2.18 22.19
C THR A 89 29.18 3.04 21.05
N ALA A 90 29.03 4.36 21.15
CA ALA A 90 29.64 5.28 20.21
C ALA A 90 30.37 6.42 20.92
N ASN A 91 31.52 6.77 20.40
CA ASN A 91 32.34 7.87 20.93
C ASN A 91 32.09 9.21 20.18
N ASP A 92 32.76 10.27 20.64
CA ASP A 92 32.62 11.62 20.04
C ASP A 92 33.17 11.73 18.60
N LYS A 93 33.87 10.71 18.09
CA LYS A 93 34.33 10.63 16.70
C LYS A 93 33.43 9.76 15.84
N PHE A 94 32.25 9.41 16.35
CA PHE A 94 31.24 8.55 15.69
C PHE A 94 31.73 7.14 15.37
N LEU A 95 32.81 6.68 16.04
CA LEU A 95 33.20 5.28 15.99
C LEU A 95 32.23 4.50 16.86
N ILE A 96 31.54 3.56 16.25
CA ILE A 96 30.56 2.68 16.85
C ILE A 96 31.22 1.33 17.12
N HIS A 97 31.13 0.87 18.37
CA HIS A 97 31.48 -0.47 18.79
C HIS A 97 30.20 -1.21 19.14
N LEU A 98 29.89 -2.30 18.41
CA LEU A 98 28.70 -3.12 18.56
C LEU A 98 29.09 -4.55 18.89
N THR A 99 28.58 -5.07 20.00
CA THR A 99 28.81 -6.45 20.41
C THR A 99 27.53 -7.22 20.62
N CYS A 100 27.55 -8.54 20.33
CA CYS A 100 26.43 -9.45 20.56
C CYS A 100 26.97 -10.88 20.68
N GLY A 101 26.87 -11.48 21.87
CA GLY A 101 27.58 -12.73 22.16
C GLY A 101 29.09 -12.57 21.93
N ASP A 102 29.69 -13.47 21.14
CA ASP A 102 31.10 -13.42 20.75
C ASP A 102 31.38 -12.54 19.51
N ALA A 103 30.36 -11.95 18.92
CA ALA A 103 30.51 -11.11 17.74
C ALA A 103 30.84 -9.66 18.14
N ASP A 104 31.77 -9.06 17.43
CA ASP A 104 32.32 -7.73 17.69
C ASP A 104 32.50 -6.96 16.37
N PHE A 105 32.03 -5.73 16.31
CA PHE A 105 32.09 -4.88 15.11
C PHE A 105 32.45 -3.45 15.47
N ASP A 106 33.46 -2.93 14.80
CA ASP A 106 33.78 -1.50 14.78
C ASP A 106 33.34 -0.89 13.44
N ILE A 107 32.40 0.05 13.46
CA ILE A 107 31.90 0.71 12.28
C ILE A 107 31.84 2.23 12.45
N MET A 108 31.93 2.96 11.34
CA MET A 108 31.83 4.43 11.38
C MET A 108 30.39 4.90 11.19
N GLY A 109 29.97 5.78 12.08
CA GLY A 109 28.74 6.57 11.95
C GLY A 109 29.00 7.95 11.37
N LEU A 110 27.94 8.76 11.32
CA LEU A 110 27.96 10.17 10.93
C LEU A 110 27.32 11.02 12.03
N SER A 111 27.56 12.32 11.98
CA SER A 111 26.91 13.28 12.88
C SER A 111 25.39 13.30 12.67
N ALA A 112 24.64 13.30 13.78
CA ALA A 112 23.20 13.50 13.75
C ALA A 112 22.80 14.90 13.20
N ALA A 113 23.67 15.89 13.40
CA ALA A 113 23.42 17.26 12.89
C ALA A 113 23.29 17.35 11.36
N ASP A 114 23.78 16.34 10.63
CA ASP A 114 23.65 16.26 9.18
C ASP A 114 22.33 15.59 8.74
N PHE A 115 21.57 15.03 9.67
CA PHE A 115 20.28 14.38 9.37
C PHE A 115 19.15 15.41 9.43
N PRO A 116 18.41 15.62 8.33
CA PRO A 116 17.30 16.56 8.31
C PRO A 116 16.20 16.17 9.30
N GLU A 117 15.65 17.15 9.99
CA GLU A 117 14.53 16.94 10.90
C GLU A 117 13.30 16.40 10.13
N LEU A 118 12.62 15.43 10.72
CA LEU A 118 11.35 14.97 10.21
C LEU A 118 10.30 16.08 10.39
N PRO A 119 9.39 16.28 9.42
CA PRO A 119 8.35 17.28 9.56
C PRO A 119 7.47 17.03 10.78
N GLU A 120 7.15 18.07 11.51
CA GLU A 120 6.09 18.04 12.50
C GLU A 120 4.72 18.16 11.81
N VAL A 121 3.75 17.40 12.29
CA VAL A 121 2.38 17.41 11.77
C VAL A 121 1.49 18.10 12.77
N GLU A 122 1.21 19.39 12.54
CA GLU A 122 0.19 20.11 13.31
C GLU A 122 -1.18 19.51 12.99
N GLU A 123 -1.83 18.95 14.00
CA GLU A 123 -3.12 18.31 13.85
C GLU A 123 -4.21 19.32 13.46
N LYS A 124 -4.87 19.09 12.32
CA LYS A 124 -6.10 19.77 11.93
C LYS A 124 -7.30 18.84 11.99
N TYR A 125 -7.08 17.61 11.59
CA TYR A 125 -8.07 16.55 11.51
C TYR A 125 -7.40 15.24 11.90
N ALA A 126 -8.12 14.39 12.61
CA ALA A 126 -7.69 13.05 12.93
C ALA A 126 -8.81 12.04 12.72
N VAL A 127 -8.42 10.81 12.41
CA VAL A 127 -9.32 9.66 12.29
C VAL A 127 -8.65 8.43 12.86
N GLN A 128 -9.43 7.62 13.55
CA GLN A 128 -8.99 6.37 14.17
C GLN A 128 -9.64 5.18 13.48
N ILE A 129 -8.85 4.16 13.19
CA ILE A 129 -9.27 2.93 12.51
C ILE A 129 -8.42 1.75 12.98
N ALA A 130 -8.99 0.55 13.04
CA ALA A 130 -8.21 -0.65 13.39
C ALA A 130 -7.15 -0.96 12.33
N GLU A 131 -5.97 -1.44 12.75
CA GLU A 131 -4.85 -1.78 11.87
C GLU A 131 -5.25 -2.72 10.75
N LYS A 132 -5.90 -3.86 11.09
CA LYS A 132 -6.37 -4.85 10.12
C LYS A 132 -7.31 -4.24 9.07
N THR A 133 -8.16 -3.29 9.49
CA THR A 133 -9.11 -2.64 8.58
C THR A 133 -8.38 -1.70 7.64
N LEU A 134 -7.49 -0.84 8.14
CA LEU A 134 -6.67 0.05 7.30
C LEU A 134 -5.82 -0.74 6.31
N LYS A 135 -5.13 -1.78 6.79
CA LYS A 135 -4.34 -2.69 5.95
C LYS A 135 -5.17 -3.28 4.81
N SER A 136 -6.34 -3.83 5.15
CA SER A 136 -7.27 -4.41 4.18
C SER A 136 -7.75 -3.36 3.16
N MET A 137 -8.12 -2.15 3.60
CA MET A 137 -8.53 -1.07 2.70
C MET A 137 -7.43 -0.67 1.71
N ILE A 138 -6.18 -0.59 2.19
CA ILE A 138 -5.02 -0.27 1.34
C ILE A 138 -4.81 -1.40 0.32
N GLN A 139 -4.76 -2.66 0.74
CA GLN A 139 -4.58 -3.82 -0.15
C GLN A 139 -5.63 -3.87 -1.25
N GLN A 140 -6.88 -3.60 -0.90
CA GLN A 140 -8.02 -3.69 -1.80
C GLN A 140 -8.14 -2.49 -2.76
N THR A 141 -7.33 -1.44 -2.60
CA THR A 141 -7.39 -0.25 -3.45
C THR A 141 -6.08 0.09 -4.13
N SER A 142 -4.94 -0.16 -3.51
CA SER A 142 -3.61 0.26 -4.00
C SER A 142 -3.24 -0.30 -5.38
N PHE A 143 -3.81 -1.45 -5.77
CA PHE A 143 -3.58 -2.03 -7.11
C PHE A 143 -4.05 -1.13 -8.26
N ALA A 144 -4.98 -0.21 -7.99
CA ALA A 144 -5.50 0.74 -8.96
C ALA A 144 -4.80 2.11 -8.94
N VAL A 145 -3.77 2.30 -8.12
CA VAL A 145 -2.95 3.51 -8.11
C VAL A 145 -2.19 3.65 -9.43
N SER A 146 -2.17 4.86 -9.98
CA SER A 146 -1.48 5.16 -11.23
C SER A 146 0.04 5.19 -11.07
N THR A 147 0.75 4.76 -12.10
CA THR A 147 2.20 4.95 -12.24
C THR A 147 2.56 6.08 -13.22
N ASN A 148 1.57 6.84 -13.69
CA ASN A 148 1.75 7.90 -14.66
C ASN A 148 2.06 9.24 -13.96
N GLU A 149 3.30 9.68 -14.05
CA GLU A 149 3.80 10.94 -13.46
C GLU A 149 3.16 12.21 -14.04
N ALA A 150 2.49 12.12 -15.21
CA ALA A 150 1.77 13.27 -15.78
C ALA A 150 0.53 13.68 -14.96
N ARG A 151 0.06 12.80 -14.07
CA ARG A 151 -1.03 13.08 -13.12
C ARG A 151 -0.62 12.64 -11.71
N PRO A 152 0.22 13.41 -11.02
CA PRO A 152 0.79 13.02 -9.74
C PRO A 152 -0.25 12.69 -8.67
N VAL A 153 -1.39 13.39 -8.66
CA VAL A 153 -2.49 13.15 -7.69
C VAL A 153 -3.06 11.72 -7.78
N HIS A 154 -3.01 11.08 -8.96
CA HIS A 154 -3.44 9.69 -9.14
C HIS A 154 -2.36 8.66 -8.78
N MET A 155 -1.14 9.10 -8.44
CA MET A 155 -0.10 8.20 -7.90
C MET A 155 -0.29 7.91 -6.41
N GLY A 156 -1.45 8.22 -5.88
CA GLY A 156 -1.89 7.92 -4.51
C GLY A 156 -3.35 7.57 -4.46
N SER A 157 -3.83 7.29 -3.26
CA SER A 157 -5.22 7.00 -2.97
C SER A 157 -5.88 8.18 -2.26
N LEU A 158 -7.08 8.52 -2.69
CA LEU A 158 -7.94 9.49 -2.03
C LEU A 158 -8.54 8.85 -0.78
N PHE A 159 -8.42 9.54 0.35
CA PHE A 159 -9.08 9.25 1.61
C PHE A 159 -10.16 10.30 1.81
N GLU A 160 -11.42 9.90 1.86
CA GLU A 160 -12.56 10.76 2.21
C GLU A 160 -13.13 10.32 3.57
N VAL A 161 -13.04 11.20 4.55
CA VAL A 161 -13.64 11.01 5.88
C VAL A 161 -14.92 11.81 5.96
N SER A 162 -16.02 11.17 6.33
CA SER A 162 -17.34 11.78 6.49
C SER A 162 -18.09 11.15 7.67
N ALA A 163 -19.28 11.65 7.97
CA ALA A 163 -20.14 11.04 9.00
C ALA A 163 -20.52 9.57 8.69
N GLU A 164 -20.39 9.14 7.43
CA GLU A 164 -20.67 7.76 7.00
C GLU A 164 -19.46 6.81 7.18
N GLY A 165 -18.28 7.37 7.48
CA GLY A 165 -17.05 6.62 7.66
C GLY A 165 -15.89 7.06 6.77
N LEU A 166 -14.96 6.16 6.52
CA LEU A 166 -13.81 6.33 5.64
C LEU A 166 -14.06 5.66 4.29
N THR A 167 -13.84 6.42 3.23
CA THR A 167 -13.78 5.88 1.86
C THR A 167 -12.37 6.06 1.30
N VAL A 168 -11.78 4.98 0.78
CA VAL A 168 -10.49 5.00 0.09
C VAL A 168 -10.72 4.71 -1.39
N VAL A 169 -10.16 5.55 -2.26
CA VAL A 169 -10.34 5.43 -3.72
C VAL A 169 -9.01 5.55 -4.44
N SER A 170 -8.74 4.64 -5.37
CA SER A 170 -7.58 4.67 -6.27
C SER A 170 -8.00 4.57 -7.72
N VAL A 171 -7.32 5.28 -8.60
CA VAL A 171 -7.61 5.32 -10.05
C VAL A 171 -6.34 5.43 -10.87
N ASP A 172 -6.33 4.80 -12.06
CA ASP A 172 -5.22 4.94 -13.02
C ASP A 172 -5.67 5.42 -14.43
N GLY A 173 -6.97 5.76 -14.56
CA GLY A 173 -7.59 6.18 -15.81
C GLY A 173 -8.16 5.03 -16.64
N PHE A 174 -7.92 3.76 -16.25
CA PHE A 174 -8.47 2.56 -16.88
C PHE A 174 -9.26 1.68 -15.93
N ARG A 175 -9.07 1.87 -14.64
CA ARG A 175 -9.73 1.18 -13.56
C ARG A 175 -9.87 2.09 -12.34
N LEU A 176 -10.79 1.72 -11.47
CA LEU A 176 -11.03 2.35 -10.19
C LEU A 176 -11.23 1.25 -9.14
N ALA A 177 -10.67 1.45 -7.97
CA ALA A 177 -10.94 0.64 -6.79
C ALA A 177 -11.41 1.55 -5.66
N LEU A 178 -12.51 1.16 -5.01
CA LEU A 178 -13.12 1.87 -3.90
C LEU A 178 -13.40 0.89 -2.77
N ARG A 179 -13.07 1.30 -1.55
CA ARG A 179 -13.39 0.59 -0.32
C ARG A 179 -13.97 1.56 0.72
N LYS A 180 -15.02 1.12 1.45
CA LYS A 180 -15.68 1.91 2.50
C LYS A 180 -15.71 1.14 3.80
N GLU A 181 -15.48 1.86 4.91
CA GLU A 181 -15.61 1.34 6.26
C GLU A 181 -16.26 2.37 7.17
N ALA A 182 -17.11 1.91 8.08
CA ALA A 182 -17.63 2.73 9.16
C ALA A 182 -16.51 3.08 10.14
N LEU A 183 -16.57 4.24 10.72
CA LEU A 183 -15.62 4.71 11.73
C LEU A 183 -16.35 4.96 13.06
N GLU A 184 -15.71 4.57 14.16
CA GLU A 184 -16.26 4.79 15.49
C GLU A 184 -16.11 6.26 15.94
N LYS A 185 -15.02 6.93 15.53
CA LYS A 185 -14.71 8.29 15.94
C LYS A 185 -14.08 9.09 14.81
N ILE A 186 -14.56 10.32 14.64
CA ILE A 186 -14.05 11.29 13.66
C ILE A 186 -13.83 12.61 14.40
N GLU A 187 -12.62 13.16 14.34
CA GLU A 187 -12.28 14.45 14.91
C GLU A 187 -12.06 15.49 13.81
N GLY A 188 -12.62 16.68 13.98
CA GLY A 188 -12.47 17.80 13.02
C GLY A 188 -13.51 17.87 11.91
N GLY A 189 -14.49 16.94 11.86
CA GLY A 189 -15.55 16.91 10.83
C GLY A 189 -15.12 16.22 9.53
N ALA A 190 -15.85 16.48 8.44
CA ALA A 190 -15.54 15.87 7.14
C ALA A 190 -14.29 16.50 6.50
N PHE A 191 -13.39 15.67 5.98
CA PHE A 191 -12.17 16.10 5.30
C PHE A 191 -11.70 15.06 4.27
N SER A 192 -10.79 15.46 3.40
CA SER A 192 -10.19 14.54 2.45
C SER A 192 -8.73 14.89 2.15
N PHE A 193 -7.98 13.88 1.75
CA PHE A 193 -6.59 14.02 1.34
C PHE A 193 -6.18 12.90 0.40
N VAL A 194 -5.08 13.09 -0.32
CA VAL A 194 -4.49 12.03 -1.15
C VAL A 194 -3.16 11.62 -0.56
N ALA A 195 -3.08 10.36 -0.12
CA ALA A 195 -1.86 9.75 0.39
C ALA A 195 -1.07 9.10 -0.75
N PRO A 196 0.26 9.31 -0.85
CA PRO A 196 1.08 8.67 -1.87
C PRO A 196 1.02 7.14 -1.80
N GLY A 197 0.89 6.46 -2.94
CA GLY A 197 0.87 5.00 -2.99
C GLY A 197 2.14 4.37 -2.43
N THR A 198 3.29 5.01 -2.59
CA THR A 198 4.56 4.56 -1.99
C THR A 198 4.52 4.56 -0.47
N ALA A 199 3.94 5.60 0.14
CA ALA A 199 3.76 5.68 1.59
C ALA A 199 2.73 4.65 2.08
N LEU A 200 1.61 4.50 1.36
CA LEU A 200 0.58 3.52 1.70
C LEU A 200 1.10 2.08 1.65
N ASN A 201 1.97 1.74 0.71
CA ASN A 201 2.62 0.43 0.68
C ASN A 201 3.47 0.17 1.94
N GLU A 202 4.09 1.20 2.52
CA GLU A 202 4.82 1.04 3.77
C GLU A 202 3.89 1.00 4.99
N VAL A 203 2.80 1.77 5.00
CA VAL A 203 1.74 1.65 6.03
C VAL A 203 1.18 0.23 6.04
N GLU A 204 0.84 -0.33 4.87
CA GLU A 204 0.34 -1.72 4.75
C GLU A 204 1.30 -2.75 5.38
N ARG A 205 2.62 -2.54 5.21
CA ARG A 205 3.65 -3.44 5.75
C ARG A 205 3.89 -3.27 7.25
N ILE A 206 3.64 -2.07 7.77
CA ILE A 206 3.77 -1.76 9.20
C ILE A 206 2.56 -2.31 9.95
N CYS A 207 1.35 -2.14 9.42
CA CYS A 207 0.13 -2.64 10.03
C CYS A 207 0.11 -4.17 10.11
N GLU A 208 -0.37 -4.68 11.24
CA GLU A 208 -0.60 -6.09 11.48
C GLU A 208 -2.09 -6.46 11.31
N GLU A 209 -2.42 -7.74 11.45
CA GLU A 209 -3.79 -8.26 11.35
C GLU A 209 -4.49 -8.27 12.71
N ILE A 210 -4.41 -7.15 13.44
CA ILE A 210 -4.92 -7.00 14.80
C ILE A 210 -5.92 -5.84 14.90
N ASP A 211 -6.61 -5.74 16.03
CA ASP A 211 -7.62 -4.72 16.29
C ASP A 211 -7.05 -3.48 17.01
N GLU A 212 -5.74 -3.32 17.07
CA GLU A 212 -5.13 -2.10 17.60
C GLU A 212 -5.44 -0.90 16.71
N VAL A 213 -5.45 0.28 17.33
CA VAL A 213 -5.91 1.51 16.67
C VAL A 213 -4.75 2.20 16.00
N VAL A 214 -4.92 2.51 14.72
CA VAL A 214 -4.09 3.46 13.96
C VAL A 214 -4.76 4.83 14.02
N THR A 215 -3.97 5.84 14.38
CA THR A 215 -4.39 7.25 14.26
C THR A 215 -3.80 7.82 12.96
N ILE A 216 -4.67 8.38 12.12
CA ILE A 216 -4.27 9.08 10.91
C ILE A 216 -4.52 10.57 11.13
N THR A 217 -3.44 11.35 11.22
CA THR A 217 -3.49 12.79 11.45
C THR A 217 -3.18 13.54 10.16
N LEU A 218 -4.06 14.45 9.76
CA LEU A 218 -3.87 15.33 8.61
C LEU A 218 -3.45 16.71 9.07
N GLY A 219 -2.24 17.11 8.69
CA GLY A 219 -1.75 18.47 8.78
C GLY A 219 -1.93 19.25 7.48
N GLN A 220 -1.29 20.41 7.40
CA GLN A 220 -1.39 21.27 6.22
C GLN A 220 -0.77 20.63 4.96
N ARG A 221 0.42 20.03 5.07
CA ARG A 221 1.17 19.45 3.96
C ARG A 221 1.51 17.98 4.12
N HIS A 222 1.41 17.47 5.35
CA HIS A 222 1.83 16.13 5.70
C HIS A 222 0.70 15.34 6.31
N ILE A 223 0.82 14.03 6.21
CA ILE A 223 -0.03 13.02 6.82
C ILE A 223 0.85 12.22 7.76
N LEU A 224 0.37 11.98 8.97
CA LEU A 224 1.00 11.13 9.96
C LEU A 224 0.12 9.89 10.16
N PHE A 225 0.72 8.72 10.07
CA PHE A 225 0.13 7.44 10.46
C PHE A 225 0.86 6.95 11.72
N GLU A 226 0.13 6.83 12.82
CA GLU A 226 0.64 6.31 14.09
C GLU A 226 0.13 4.89 14.28
N VAL A 227 1.05 3.92 14.23
CA VAL A 227 0.80 2.48 14.31
C VAL A 227 1.63 1.92 15.46
N GLY A 228 1.01 1.75 16.62
CA GLY A 228 1.73 1.40 17.85
C GLY A 228 2.85 2.40 18.15
N GLU A 229 4.06 1.92 18.31
CA GLU A 229 5.27 2.73 18.57
C GLU A 229 5.96 3.22 17.26
N THR A 230 5.31 3.04 16.11
CA THR A 230 5.84 3.43 14.79
C THR A 230 5.03 4.58 14.21
N GLU A 231 5.71 5.60 13.75
CA GLU A 231 5.14 6.74 13.05
C GLU A 231 5.64 6.77 11.61
N LEU A 232 4.72 6.88 10.65
CA LEU A 232 5.04 7.16 9.26
C LEU A 232 4.51 8.54 8.89
N ILE A 233 5.39 9.42 8.48
CA ILE A 233 5.08 10.77 8.04
C ILE A 233 5.32 10.86 6.54
N CYS A 234 4.34 11.32 5.77
CA CYS A 234 4.52 11.54 4.34
C CYS A 234 3.89 12.86 3.88
N ARG A 235 4.42 13.39 2.79
CA ARG A 235 3.83 14.56 2.15
C ARG A 235 2.58 14.14 1.37
N ARG A 236 1.44 14.82 1.62
CA ARG A 236 0.23 14.56 0.84
C ARG A 236 0.40 14.97 -0.62
N LEU A 237 -0.27 14.29 -1.53
CA LEU A 237 -0.33 14.70 -2.92
C LEU A 237 -1.33 15.85 -3.09
N GLU A 238 -0.93 16.87 -3.84
CA GLU A 238 -1.75 18.04 -4.12
C GLU A 238 -2.37 17.94 -5.53
N GLY A 239 -3.54 18.51 -5.71
CA GLY A 239 -4.26 18.55 -6.97
C GLY A 239 -5.70 18.07 -6.84
N GLU A 240 -6.46 18.22 -7.91
CA GLU A 240 -7.86 17.78 -7.97
C GLU A 240 -7.89 16.29 -8.34
N PHE A 241 -8.46 15.47 -7.44
CA PHE A 241 -8.69 14.06 -7.71
C PHE A 241 -9.91 13.89 -8.62
N LEU A 242 -9.98 12.78 -9.36
CA LEU A 242 -11.11 12.47 -10.24
C LEU A 242 -12.43 12.51 -9.46
N ASP A 243 -13.44 13.16 -10.02
CA ASP A 243 -14.82 13.00 -9.53
C ASP A 243 -15.32 11.59 -9.86
N TYR A 244 -14.90 10.66 -9.02
CA TYR A 244 -15.18 9.24 -9.20
C TYR A 244 -16.67 8.90 -9.06
N LYS A 245 -17.42 9.69 -8.27
CA LYS A 245 -18.86 9.48 -8.04
C LYS A 245 -19.66 9.65 -9.33
N ASN A 246 -19.24 10.58 -10.19
CA ASN A 246 -19.82 10.77 -11.51
C ASN A 246 -19.23 9.84 -12.60
N ALA A 247 -18.03 9.28 -12.37
CA ALA A 247 -17.39 8.34 -13.29
C ALA A 247 -18.02 6.92 -13.21
N ILE A 248 -18.60 6.54 -12.08
CA ILE A 248 -19.21 5.22 -11.87
C ILE A 248 -20.59 5.18 -12.53
N PRO A 249 -20.84 4.24 -13.47
CA PRO A 249 -22.15 4.09 -14.11
C PRO A 249 -23.26 3.75 -13.11
N ARG A 250 -24.37 4.44 -13.21
CA ARG A 250 -25.52 4.24 -12.30
C ARG A 250 -26.48 3.13 -12.73
N ARG A 251 -26.40 2.63 -13.97
CA ARG A 251 -27.29 1.62 -14.52
C ARG A 251 -26.51 0.59 -15.30
N ASN A 252 -26.51 -0.64 -14.78
CA ASN A 252 -25.89 -1.80 -15.40
C ASN A 252 -26.91 -2.95 -15.32
N PRO A 253 -27.74 -3.14 -16.38
CA PRO A 253 -28.90 -4.04 -16.31
C PRO A 253 -28.53 -5.53 -16.29
N ILE A 254 -27.33 -5.91 -16.73
CA ILE A 254 -26.88 -7.30 -16.81
C ILE A 254 -26.08 -7.60 -15.56
N ASN A 255 -26.55 -8.56 -14.75
CA ASN A 255 -25.93 -8.95 -13.51
C ASN A 255 -25.57 -10.44 -13.54
N VAL A 256 -24.31 -10.75 -13.33
CA VAL A 256 -23.80 -12.12 -13.22
C VAL A 256 -23.00 -12.29 -11.97
N VAL A 257 -23.14 -13.43 -11.30
CA VAL A 257 -22.33 -13.78 -10.12
C VAL A 257 -21.27 -14.77 -10.54
N VAL A 258 -20.04 -14.51 -10.11
CA VAL A 258 -18.86 -15.32 -10.43
C VAL A 258 -18.13 -15.71 -9.15
N ASP A 259 -17.58 -16.92 -9.14
CA ASP A 259 -16.57 -17.33 -8.16
C ASP A 259 -15.24 -16.69 -8.54
N THR A 260 -14.67 -15.89 -7.63
CA THR A 260 -13.48 -15.08 -7.87
C THR A 260 -12.27 -15.94 -8.21
N LYS A 261 -12.06 -17.01 -7.47
CA LYS A 261 -10.93 -17.93 -7.62
C LYS A 261 -10.99 -18.67 -8.96
N THR A 262 -12.16 -19.22 -9.28
CA THR A 262 -12.36 -19.97 -10.54
C THR A 262 -12.17 -19.07 -11.75
N MET A 263 -12.76 -17.86 -11.73
CA MET A 263 -12.62 -16.93 -12.84
C MET A 263 -11.17 -16.42 -12.97
N LEU A 264 -10.50 -16.13 -11.85
CA LEU A 264 -9.10 -15.74 -11.84
C LEU A 264 -8.21 -16.83 -12.45
N GLN A 265 -8.37 -18.09 -12.06
CA GLN A 265 -7.62 -19.21 -12.63
C GLN A 265 -7.86 -19.37 -14.14
N SER A 266 -9.08 -19.16 -14.62
CA SER A 266 -9.40 -19.19 -16.04
C SER A 266 -8.71 -18.06 -16.81
N LEU A 267 -8.69 -16.85 -16.25
CA LEU A 267 -7.98 -15.70 -16.81
C LEU A 267 -6.44 -15.93 -16.83
N GLU A 268 -5.90 -16.56 -15.78
CA GLU A 268 -4.48 -16.92 -15.70
C GLU A 268 -4.09 -17.92 -16.82
N ARG A 269 -4.94 -18.91 -17.10
CA ARG A 269 -4.70 -19.83 -18.23
C ARG A 269 -4.73 -19.14 -19.58
N VAL A 270 -5.72 -18.28 -19.82
CA VAL A 270 -5.83 -17.51 -21.07
C VAL A 270 -4.68 -16.51 -21.22
N ARG A 271 -4.19 -15.94 -20.10
CA ARG A 271 -3.06 -14.99 -20.10
C ARG A 271 -1.77 -15.55 -20.70
N VAL A 272 -1.56 -16.86 -20.67
CA VAL A 272 -0.30 -17.50 -21.14
C VAL A 272 0.04 -17.10 -22.58
N VAL A 273 -0.96 -16.93 -23.45
CA VAL A 273 -0.74 -16.51 -24.85
C VAL A 273 -0.70 -14.99 -25.04
N ILE A 274 -1.10 -14.21 -24.01
CA ILE A 274 -1.13 -12.74 -24.08
C ILE A 274 0.26 -12.18 -23.79
N SER A 275 0.87 -11.54 -24.77
CA SER A 275 2.12 -10.81 -24.58
C SER A 275 1.89 -9.47 -23.89
N GLU A 276 2.66 -9.16 -22.87
CA GLU A 276 2.63 -7.84 -22.18
C GLU A 276 2.97 -6.68 -23.14
N LYS A 277 3.81 -6.92 -24.15
CA LYS A 277 4.19 -5.92 -25.16
C LYS A 277 3.03 -5.58 -26.08
N LEU A 278 2.23 -6.58 -26.48
CA LEU A 278 1.14 -6.41 -27.46
C LEU A 278 -0.16 -5.93 -26.82
N LYS A 279 -0.28 -5.99 -25.47
CA LYS A 279 -1.46 -5.58 -24.71
C LYS A 279 -2.79 -6.09 -25.31
N SER A 280 -2.76 -7.31 -25.87
CA SER A 280 -3.95 -7.93 -26.47
C SER A 280 -5.02 -8.11 -25.39
N PRO A 281 -6.28 -7.72 -25.65
CA PRO A 281 -7.35 -7.90 -24.68
C PRO A 281 -7.71 -9.37 -24.52
N VAL A 282 -8.18 -9.74 -23.32
CA VAL A 282 -9.00 -10.93 -23.15
C VAL A 282 -10.42 -10.59 -23.58
N ARG A 283 -11.01 -11.45 -24.40
CA ARG A 283 -12.40 -11.38 -24.84
C ARG A 283 -13.24 -12.21 -23.91
N CYS A 284 -14.22 -11.61 -23.23
CA CYS A 284 -15.14 -12.27 -22.32
C CYS A 284 -16.54 -12.25 -22.95
N GLN A 285 -17.08 -13.43 -23.26
CA GLN A 285 -18.45 -13.60 -23.76
C GLN A 285 -19.31 -14.23 -22.67
N PHE A 286 -20.21 -13.42 -22.13
CA PHE A 286 -21.12 -13.78 -21.04
C PHE A 286 -22.40 -14.41 -21.62
N GLY A 287 -22.61 -15.69 -21.35
CA GLY A 287 -23.81 -16.44 -21.74
C GLY A 287 -24.79 -16.65 -20.58
N GLU A 288 -25.68 -17.63 -20.69
CA GLU A 288 -26.71 -17.90 -19.69
C GLU A 288 -26.14 -18.46 -18.37
N ASP A 289 -25.17 -19.38 -18.44
CA ASP A 289 -24.62 -20.08 -17.27
C ASP A 289 -23.09 -20.06 -17.22
N LYS A 290 -22.45 -19.38 -18.15
CA LYS A 290 -20.99 -19.38 -18.31
C LYS A 290 -20.49 -18.12 -18.97
N VAL A 291 -19.25 -17.75 -18.62
CA VAL A 291 -18.43 -16.80 -19.38
C VAL A 291 -17.33 -17.56 -20.13
N THR A 292 -17.23 -17.32 -21.41
CA THR A 292 -16.14 -17.82 -22.25
C THR A 292 -15.07 -16.74 -22.37
N MET A 293 -13.87 -17.03 -21.89
CA MET A 293 -12.72 -16.14 -21.99
C MET A 293 -11.80 -16.64 -23.10
N SER A 294 -11.36 -15.74 -23.98
CA SER A 294 -10.48 -16.10 -25.07
C SER A 294 -9.51 -14.98 -25.42
N ALA A 295 -8.35 -15.36 -25.94
CA ALA A 295 -7.37 -14.45 -26.49
C ALA A 295 -6.78 -15.05 -27.76
N LYS A 296 -6.58 -14.19 -28.78
CA LYS A 296 -5.92 -14.56 -30.03
C LYS A 296 -4.75 -13.61 -30.26
N THR A 297 -3.56 -14.18 -30.37
CA THR A 297 -2.31 -13.43 -30.46
C THR A 297 -1.36 -14.10 -31.47
N ALA A 298 -0.24 -13.45 -31.76
CA ALA A 298 0.81 -14.07 -32.58
C ALA A 298 1.46 -15.30 -31.89
N ASN A 299 1.32 -15.43 -30.58
CA ASN A 299 1.86 -16.57 -29.82
C ASN A 299 0.92 -17.78 -29.81
N GLY A 300 -0.31 -17.61 -30.27
CA GLY A 300 -1.33 -18.66 -30.32
C GLY A 300 -2.68 -18.17 -29.79
N ASP A 301 -3.62 -19.11 -29.78
CA ASP A 301 -4.99 -18.91 -29.33
C ASP A 301 -5.22 -19.68 -28.02
N ALA A 302 -5.92 -19.04 -27.08
CA ALA A 302 -6.36 -19.67 -25.85
C ALA A 302 -7.86 -19.41 -25.63
N LYS A 303 -8.52 -20.40 -25.05
CA LYS A 303 -9.93 -20.33 -24.67
C LYS A 303 -10.16 -21.10 -23.39
N ASP A 304 -10.91 -20.53 -22.46
CA ASP A 304 -11.32 -21.16 -21.24
C ASP A 304 -12.75 -20.74 -20.88
N VAL A 305 -13.37 -21.46 -19.96
CA VAL A 305 -14.76 -21.27 -19.57
C VAL A 305 -14.88 -21.30 -18.05
N CYS A 306 -15.57 -20.30 -17.50
CA CYS A 306 -15.96 -20.27 -16.09
C CYS A 306 -17.48 -20.27 -15.98
N ARG A 307 -18.04 -21.02 -15.03
CA ARG A 307 -19.47 -20.97 -14.73
C ARG A 307 -19.82 -19.68 -14.02
N ILE A 308 -21.01 -19.17 -14.32
CA ILE A 308 -21.59 -17.98 -13.69
C ILE A 308 -23.03 -18.29 -13.26
N ALA A 309 -23.56 -17.55 -12.31
CA ALA A 309 -24.99 -17.50 -12.04
C ALA A 309 -25.55 -16.20 -12.60
N GLY A 310 -26.69 -16.28 -13.26
CA GLY A 310 -27.30 -15.16 -13.99
C GLY A 310 -27.13 -15.26 -15.51
N ASP A 311 -27.85 -14.43 -16.24
CA ASP A 311 -27.84 -14.41 -17.71
C ASP A 311 -27.04 -13.22 -18.24
N GLY A 312 -25.90 -13.49 -18.85
CA GLY A 312 -25.04 -12.48 -19.50
C GLY A 312 -25.55 -12.01 -20.86
N GLN A 313 -26.69 -12.54 -21.33
CA GLN A 313 -27.38 -12.15 -22.57
C GLN A 313 -26.51 -12.20 -23.84
N GLY A 314 -25.49 -13.03 -23.85
CA GLY A 314 -24.55 -13.14 -24.95
C GLY A 314 -23.60 -11.93 -25.09
N LEU A 315 -23.53 -11.06 -24.07
CA LEU A 315 -22.72 -9.86 -24.08
C LEU A 315 -21.24 -10.19 -24.25
N GLU A 316 -20.58 -9.49 -25.15
CA GLU A 316 -19.14 -9.60 -25.39
C GLU A 316 -18.42 -8.31 -24.99
N ILE A 317 -17.41 -8.42 -24.13
CA ILE A 317 -16.57 -7.31 -23.67
C ILE A 317 -15.10 -7.72 -23.76
N GLY A 318 -14.25 -6.80 -24.26
CA GLY A 318 -12.79 -6.93 -24.17
C GLY A 318 -12.27 -6.26 -22.90
N PHE A 319 -11.34 -6.90 -22.20
CA PHE A 319 -10.68 -6.30 -21.05
C PHE A 319 -9.16 -6.38 -21.17
N ASN A 320 -8.48 -5.45 -20.51
CA ASN A 320 -7.10 -5.68 -20.14
C ASN A 320 -7.08 -6.82 -19.11
N ASN A 321 -6.46 -7.94 -19.46
CA ASN A 321 -6.47 -9.15 -18.65
C ASN A 321 -5.93 -8.89 -17.23
N ARG A 322 -4.85 -8.11 -17.10
CA ARG A 322 -4.26 -7.77 -15.80
C ARG A 322 -5.24 -7.00 -14.93
N TYR A 323 -5.94 -6.00 -15.48
CA TYR A 323 -6.86 -5.18 -14.70
C TYR A 323 -8.06 -5.98 -14.18
N LEU A 324 -8.59 -6.87 -15.00
CA LEU A 324 -9.67 -7.76 -14.56
C LEU A 324 -9.20 -8.77 -13.51
N MET A 325 -8.00 -9.34 -13.70
CA MET A 325 -7.39 -10.24 -12.72
C MET A 325 -7.12 -9.55 -11.38
N ASP A 326 -6.59 -8.33 -11.39
CA ASP A 326 -6.33 -7.58 -10.16
C ASP A 326 -7.64 -7.31 -9.41
N ALA A 327 -8.70 -6.87 -10.10
CA ALA A 327 -10.00 -6.66 -9.49
C ALA A 327 -10.59 -7.91 -8.81
N LEU A 328 -10.40 -9.08 -9.43
CA LEU A 328 -10.85 -10.37 -8.84
C LEU A 328 -9.95 -10.84 -7.70
N ARG A 329 -8.63 -10.62 -7.81
CA ARG A 329 -7.64 -11.05 -6.81
C ARG A 329 -7.78 -10.30 -5.50
N TYR A 330 -8.07 -9.01 -5.57
CA TYR A 330 -8.19 -8.14 -4.39
C TYR A 330 -9.62 -7.98 -3.88
N ALA A 331 -10.60 -8.63 -4.52
CA ALA A 331 -11.97 -8.66 -4.01
C ALA A 331 -12.00 -9.42 -2.67
N PRO A 332 -12.57 -8.82 -1.60
CA PRO A 332 -12.59 -9.43 -0.26
C PRO A 332 -13.71 -10.47 -0.10
N ALA A 333 -14.08 -11.18 -1.16
CA ALA A 333 -15.16 -12.14 -1.18
C ALA A 333 -14.88 -13.29 -2.16
N ASP A 334 -15.31 -14.51 -1.81
CA ASP A 334 -15.18 -15.68 -2.68
C ASP A 334 -16.06 -15.57 -3.93
N THR A 335 -17.18 -14.86 -3.84
CA THR A 335 -18.09 -14.60 -4.96
C THR A 335 -18.36 -13.10 -5.08
N VAL A 336 -18.43 -12.62 -6.32
CA VAL A 336 -18.72 -11.22 -6.63
C VAL A 336 -19.82 -11.12 -7.68
N ARG A 337 -20.57 -10.02 -7.62
CA ARG A 337 -21.50 -9.63 -8.67
C ARG A 337 -20.78 -8.71 -9.67
N MET A 338 -20.79 -9.11 -10.93
CA MET A 338 -20.36 -8.27 -12.03
C MET A 338 -21.59 -7.62 -12.67
N GLU A 339 -21.62 -6.31 -12.67
CA GLU A 339 -22.67 -5.49 -13.26
C GLU A 339 -22.19 -4.96 -14.61
N LEU A 340 -22.91 -5.31 -15.67
CA LEU A 340 -22.52 -5.09 -17.06
C LEU A 340 -23.62 -4.35 -17.82
N ASN A 341 -23.25 -3.70 -18.94
CA ASN A 341 -24.22 -3.01 -19.78
C ASN A 341 -23.98 -3.31 -21.28
N THR A 342 -22.93 -2.75 -21.87
CA THR A 342 -22.58 -2.94 -23.30
C THR A 342 -21.12 -3.31 -23.45
N GLY A 343 -20.72 -3.77 -24.63
CA GLY A 343 -19.32 -4.11 -24.95
C GLY A 343 -18.32 -2.94 -24.88
N ILE A 344 -18.81 -1.72 -24.69
CA ILE A 344 -18.00 -0.50 -24.56
C ILE A 344 -18.26 0.24 -23.24
N SER A 345 -19.06 -0.32 -22.34
CA SER A 345 -19.33 0.22 -21.00
C SER A 345 -18.41 -0.45 -19.97
N PRO A 346 -18.04 0.25 -18.88
CA PRO A 346 -17.26 -0.35 -17.81
C PRO A 346 -17.98 -1.55 -17.17
N ALA A 347 -17.22 -2.53 -16.73
CA ALA A 347 -17.70 -3.55 -15.79
C ALA A 347 -17.52 -3.05 -14.36
N ILE A 348 -18.57 -3.23 -13.55
CA ILE A 348 -18.56 -2.94 -12.11
C ILE A 348 -18.55 -4.28 -11.37
N ILE A 349 -17.69 -4.40 -10.35
CA ILE A 349 -17.55 -5.57 -9.52
C ILE A 349 -17.84 -5.16 -8.08
N VAL A 350 -18.83 -5.79 -7.48
CA VAL A 350 -19.37 -5.47 -6.14
C VAL A 350 -19.68 -6.74 -5.35
N PRO A 351 -19.91 -6.68 -4.03
CA PRO A 351 -20.40 -7.81 -3.26
C PRO A 351 -21.70 -8.38 -3.82
N VAL A 352 -21.91 -9.68 -3.63
CA VAL A 352 -23.19 -10.35 -4.01
C VAL A 352 -24.30 -9.96 -3.04
N GLU A 353 -23.99 -10.00 -1.74
CA GLU A 353 -24.91 -9.74 -0.63
C GLU A 353 -24.25 -8.83 0.40
N GLY A 354 -25.06 -8.21 1.25
CA GLY A 354 -24.61 -7.33 2.32
C GLY A 354 -24.40 -5.89 1.89
N GLU A 355 -23.67 -5.12 2.68
CA GLU A 355 -23.33 -3.74 2.37
C GLU A 355 -22.33 -3.67 1.21
N GLU A 356 -22.57 -2.77 0.27
CA GLU A 356 -21.64 -2.52 -0.83
C GLU A 356 -20.43 -1.72 -0.33
N ASN A 357 -19.56 -2.41 0.41
CA ASN A 357 -18.39 -1.82 1.05
C ASN A 357 -17.15 -1.77 0.15
N PHE A 358 -17.18 -2.44 -1.02
CA PHE A 358 -16.19 -2.26 -2.08
C PHE A 358 -16.84 -2.16 -3.45
N LEU A 359 -16.17 -1.47 -4.36
CA LEU A 359 -16.52 -1.37 -5.76
C LEU A 359 -15.26 -1.29 -6.60
N TYR A 360 -15.17 -2.18 -7.60
CA TYR A 360 -14.13 -2.07 -8.62
C TYR A 360 -14.75 -1.80 -9.97
N MET A 361 -14.17 -0.87 -10.71
CA MET A 361 -14.58 -0.56 -12.07
C MET A 361 -13.42 -0.85 -13.02
N VAL A 362 -13.69 -1.59 -14.09
CA VAL A 362 -12.70 -1.90 -15.13
C VAL A 362 -13.23 -1.42 -16.48
N LEU A 363 -12.49 -0.51 -17.12
CA LEU A 363 -12.85 0.00 -18.44
C LEU A 363 -12.63 -1.08 -19.51
N PRO A 364 -13.53 -1.15 -20.52
CA PRO A 364 -13.39 -2.08 -21.62
C PRO A 364 -12.27 -1.66 -22.59
N VAL A 365 -11.73 -2.63 -23.27
CA VAL A 365 -10.83 -2.45 -24.42
C VAL A 365 -11.63 -2.74 -25.70
N ARG A 366 -11.57 -1.86 -26.68
CA ARG A 366 -12.25 -2.08 -27.97
C ARG A 366 -11.73 -3.36 -28.63
N LEU A 367 -12.64 -4.27 -28.90
CA LEU A 367 -12.36 -5.45 -29.69
C LEU A 367 -12.33 -5.06 -31.19
N LYS A 368 -11.30 -5.51 -31.90
CA LYS A 368 -11.30 -5.41 -33.37
C LYS A 368 -12.36 -6.38 -33.89
N ALA A 369 -13.15 -5.94 -34.88
CA ALA A 369 -13.99 -6.85 -35.64
C ALA A 369 -13.10 -7.92 -36.28
N ASN A 370 -13.53 -9.17 -36.18
CA ASN A 370 -12.83 -10.29 -36.80
C ASN A 370 -12.93 -10.20 -38.33
#